data_bb674cfd776100e375e67b3d6be47005
#
_entry.id   bb674cfd776100e375e67b3d6be47005
#
_cell.length_a   1.000
_cell.length_b   1.000
_cell.length_c   1.000
_cell.angle_alpha   90.00
_cell.angle_beta   90.00
_cell.angle_gamma   90.00
#
_symmetry.space_group_name_H-M   'P 1'
#
loop_
_entity.id
_entity.type
_entity.pdbx_description
1 polymer ?
#
loop_
_entity_poly.entity_id
_entity_poly.type
_entity_poly.pdbx_seq_one_letter_code
_entity_poly.pdbx_strand_id
1 'polypeptide(L)'
;MQNRLPLIFILITVMLDSMGIGLIMPVMPDLIQELEAGDLGQAALWGGILAAIFAVMQFLFGPVIGGLSDRFGRRPVLLIALVVMAFDYVLMAVAGTIWLLVIGRIIGGITAATQSTASAYMADISKPEDKSANFGLIGAAFGMGFVLGPLMGGLLAEYGTRAPFWAAAVLAGANAIFGYFALPETVTDQIRRPFSLRRANPLGAFKHIGQLPGLGRLMGMSFIYGIAFFVYPSIWAYFGKLQFGWGPGMIGLSLGAFGIGIAIVQGVLIRPILARIGERNAVLLGLGVDVVAFVALGFVTNGWIALALTPMTALGSIAGP
;
A
#
# COMPACT_ATOMS: atom_id res chain seq x y z
N MET A 1 -18.99 3.63 28.36
CA MET A 1 -18.77 3.12 26.99
C MET A 1 -17.52 3.82 26.45
N GLN A 2 -16.45 3.08 26.14
CA GLN A 2 -15.28 3.70 25.50
C GLN A 2 -15.73 4.26 24.15
N ASN A 3 -15.34 5.51 23.89
CA ASN A 3 -15.62 6.13 22.59
C ASN A 3 -14.83 5.37 21.50
N ARG A 4 -15.54 4.63 20.64
CA ARG A 4 -14.93 3.84 19.54
C ARG A 4 -14.61 4.68 18.29
N LEU A 5 -14.97 5.96 18.29
CA LEU A 5 -14.76 6.83 17.12
C LEU A 5 -13.28 6.94 16.71
N PRO A 6 -12.28 7.08 17.62
CA PRO A 6 -10.89 7.12 17.22
C PRO A 6 -10.40 5.83 16.56
N LEU A 7 -10.84 4.68 17.07
CA LEU A 7 -10.53 3.36 16.47
C LEU A 7 -11.07 3.29 15.04
N ILE A 8 -12.35 3.60 14.85
CA ILE A 8 -13.01 3.57 13.54
C ILE A 8 -12.32 4.53 12.58
N PHE A 9 -11.97 5.75 13.04
CA PHE A 9 -11.25 6.71 12.21
C PHE A 9 -9.90 6.16 11.72
N ILE A 10 -9.09 5.57 12.60
CA ILE A 10 -7.79 5.01 12.22
C ILE A 10 -7.96 3.87 11.20
N LEU A 11 -8.95 3.00 11.37
CA LEU A 11 -9.22 1.92 10.43
C LEU A 11 -9.64 2.45 9.07
N ILE A 12 -10.52 3.47 9.02
CA ILE A 12 -10.90 4.14 7.77
C ILE A 12 -9.69 4.81 7.12
N THR A 13 -8.85 5.51 7.90
CA THR A 13 -7.64 6.16 7.39
C THR A 13 -6.70 5.14 6.73
N VAL A 14 -6.38 4.05 7.42
CA VAL A 14 -5.51 2.99 6.88
C VAL A 14 -6.12 2.35 5.63
N MET A 15 -7.42 2.12 5.63
CA MET A 15 -8.14 1.58 4.47
C MET A 15 -8.07 2.55 3.28
N LEU A 16 -8.30 3.85 3.49
CA LEU A 16 -8.25 4.85 2.42
C LEU A 16 -6.83 5.08 1.90
N ASP A 17 -5.82 5.03 2.77
CA ASP A 17 -4.41 5.12 2.36
C ASP A 17 -4.03 3.96 1.42
N SER A 18 -4.34 2.72 1.82
CA SER A 18 -4.05 1.55 0.98
C SER A 18 -4.93 1.50 -0.28
N MET A 19 -6.18 1.94 -0.19
CA MET A 19 -7.07 2.08 -1.33
C MET A 19 -6.51 3.09 -2.35
N GLY A 20 -5.96 4.22 -1.89
CA GLY A 20 -5.34 5.23 -2.75
C GLY A 20 -4.17 4.69 -3.56
N ILE A 21 -3.34 3.82 -2.96
CA ILE A 21 -2.25 3.15 -3.68
C ILE A 21 -2.82 2.26 -4.79
N GLY A 22 -3.81 1.43 -4.47
CA GLY A 22 -4.40 0.48 -5.41
C GLY A 22 -5.23 1.15 -6.52
N LEU A 23 -5.90 2.26 -6.21
CA LEU A 23 -6.77 3.00 -7.11
C LEU A 23 -6.02 3.57 -8.34
N ILE A 24 -4.76 3.92 -8.15
CA ILE A 24 -3.91 4.50 -9.19
C ILE A 24 -3.42 3.43 -10.17
N MET A 25 -3.18 2.21 -9.71
CA MET A 25 -2.53 1.16 -10.52
C MET A 25 -3.19 0.89 -11.87
N PRO A 26 -4.53 0.72 -12.00
CA PRO A 26 -5.16 0.41 -13.27
C PRO A 26 -5.10 1.54 -14.31
N VAL A 27 -5.03 2.81 -13.84
CA VAL A 27 -5.12 3.99 -14.71
C VAL A 27 -3.78 4.56 -15.11
N MET A 28 -2.69 4.22 -14.42
CA MET A 28 -1.36 4.80 -14.69
C MET A 28 -0.88 4.57 -16.12
N PRO A 29 -1.04 3.38 -16.75
CA PRO A 29 -0.62 3.21 -18.14
C PRO A 29 -1.28 4.20 -19.07
N ASP A 30 -2.59 4.39 -18.96
CA ASP A 30 -3.37 5.28 -19.84
C ASP A 30 -3.03 6.74 -19.58
N LEU A 31 -2.95 7.15 -18.31
CA LEU A 31 -2.62 8.52 -17.94
C LEU A 31 -1.22 8.92 -18.43
N ILE A 32 -0.22 8.05 -18.28
CA ILE A 32 1.13 8.34 -18.77
C ILE A 32 1.17 8.41 -20.28
N GLN A 33 0.47 7.53 -21.00
CA GLN A 33 0.37 7.59 -22.45
C GLN A 33 -0.31 8.88 -22.94
N GLU A 34 -1.34 9.37 -22.23
CA GLU A 34 -1.97 10.67 -22.54
C GLU A 34 -1.00 11.85 -22.39
N LEU A 35 -0.12 11.81 -21.37
CA LEU A 35 0.79 12.92 -21.06
C LEU A 35 2.04 12.96 -21.94
N GLU A 36 2.60 11.80 -22.26
CA GLU A 36 3.88 11.70 -22.97
C GLU A 36 3.72 11.36 -24.46
N ALA A 37 2.49 11.07 -24.94
CA ALA A 37 2.21 10.63 -26.32
C ALA A 37 3.13 9.48 -26.77
N GLY A 38 3.64 8.67 -25.81
CA GLY A 38 4.61 7.61 -25.99
C GLY A 38 3.97 6.24 -26.18
N ASP A 39 4.82 5.26 -26.50
CA ASP A 39 4.40 3.87 -26.51
C ASP A 39 4.22 3.30 -25.10
N LEU A 40 3.68 2.08 -25.01
CA LEU A 40 3.43 1.42 -23.71
C LEU A 40 4.73 1.09 -22.97
N GLY A 41 5.85 0.90 -23.67
CA GLY A 41 7.15 0.65 -23.08
C GLY A 41 7.68 1.89 -22.33
N GLN A 42 7.55 3.07 -22.93
CA GLN A 42 7.87 4.34 -22.27
C GLN A 42 6.95 4.60 -21.09
N ALA A 43 5.65 4.31 -21.23
CA ALA A 43 4.71 4.43 -20.13
C ALA A 43 5.08 3.51 -18.96
N ALA A 44 5.51 2.27 -19.22
CA ALA A 44 5.95 1.35 -18.19
C ALA A 44 7.24 1.83 -17.48
N LEU A 45 8.18 2.41 -18.23
CA LEU A 45 9.39 3.00 -17.65
C LEU A 45 9.06 4.16 -16.70
N TRP A 46 8.23 5.11 -17.16
CA TRP A 46 7.77 6.22 -16.32
C TRP A 46 6.96 5.73 -15.10
N GLY A 47 6.09 4.72 -15.27
CA GLY A 47 5.37 4.10 -14.17
C GLY A 47 6.30 3.52 -13.12
N GLY A 48 7.38 2.84 -13.53
CA GLY A 48 8.42 2.35 -12.64
C GLY A 48 9.17 3.47 -11.92
N ILE A 49 9.54 4.56 -12.63
CA ILE A 49 10.19 5.73 -12.04
C ILE A 49 9.28 6.40 -11.00
N LEU A 50 8.01 6.63 -11.32
CA LEU A 50 7.03 7.24 -10.42
C LEU A 50 6.80 6.39 -9.16
N ALA A 51 6.73 5.07 -9.31
CA ALA A 51 6.62 4.13 -8.19
C ALA A 51 7.90 4.15 -7.32
N ALA A 52 9.08 4.18 -7.93
CA ALA A 52 10.35 4.25 -7.22
C ALA A 52 10.48 5.57 -6.43
N ILE A 53 10.13 6.72 -7.04
CA ILE A 53 10.12 8.03 -6.35
C ILE A 53 9.23 7.99 -5.11
N PHE A 54 8.01 7.48 -5.25
CA PHE A 54 7.07 7.35 -4.13
C PHE A 54 7.65 6.49 -3.01
N ALA A 55 8.20 5.30 -3.34
CA ALA A 55 8.76 4.38 -2.35
C ALA A 55 10.01 4.97 -1.65
N VAL A 56 10.88 5.66 -2.39
CA VAL A 56 12.05 6.33 -1.83
C VAL A 56 11.64 7.44 -0.86
N MET A 57 10.66 8.27 -1.24
CA MET A 57 10.17 9.33 -0.35
C MET A 57 9.51 8.74 0.90
N GLN A 58 8.68 7.70 0.77
CA GLN A 58 8.08 7.02 1.90
C GLN A 58 9.13 6.43 2.85
N PHE A 59 10.18 5.81 2.30
CA PHE A 59 11.27 5.25 3.10
C PHE A 59 12.05 6.33 3.85
N LEU A 60 12.41 7.42 3.17
CA LEU A 60 13.20 8.49 3.76
C LEU A 60 12.42 9.27 4.82
N PHE A 61 11.15 9.56 4.55
CA PHE A 61 10.33 10.42 5.41
C PHE A 61 9.51 9.66 6.46
N GLY A 62 9.38 8.34 6.35
CA GLY A 62 8.66 7.51 7.35
C GLY A 62 9.13 7.76 8.79
N PRO A 63 10.43 7.61 9.11
CA PRO A 63 10.95 7.89 10.44
C PRO A 63 10.87 9.37 10.84
N VAL A 64 10.95 10.29 9.86
CA VAL A 64 10.83 11.75 10.11
C VAL A 64 9.42 12.09 10.56
N ILE A 65 8.41 11.64 9.81
CA ILE A 65 6.99 11.87 10.14
C ILE A 65 6.62 11.19 11.47
N GLY A 66 7.11 9.96 11.70
CA GLY A 66 6.95 9.29 12.99
C GLY A 66 7.54 10.12 14.16
N GLY A 67 8.77 10.61 14.00
CA GLY A 67 9.42 11.46 15.00
C GLY A 67 8.73 12.81 15.20
N LEU A 68 8.18 13.42 14.15
CA LEU A 68 7.37 14.64 14.24
C LEU A 68 6.06 14.37 15.00
N SER A 69 5.42 13.22 14.78
CA SER A 69 4.20 12.84 15.49
C SER A 69 4.44 12.57 16.98
N ASP A 70 5.62 12.05 17.36
CA ASP A 70 6.02 11.86 18.75
C ASP A 70 6.25 13.21 19.47
N ARG A 71 6.70 14.23 18.73
CA ARG A 71 6.99 15.56 19.28
C ARG A 71 5.79 16.48 19.31
N PHE A 72 5.08 16.61 18.19
CA PHE A 72 4.03 17.61 18.01
C PHE A 72 2.63 17.07 18.30
N GLY A 73 2.50 15.75 18.43
CA GLY A 73 1.24 15.05 18.63
C GLY A 73 0.84 14.20 17.42
N ARG A 74 0.11 13.12 17.69
CA ARG A 74 -0.39 12.22 16.64
C ARG A 74 -1.45 12.88 15.77
N ARG A 75 -2.39 13.57 16.44
CA ARG A 75 -3.54 14.21 15.79
C ARG A 75 -3.15 15.23 14.72
N PRO A 76 -2.35 16.29 15.02
CA PRO A 76 -2.01 17.29 14.02
C PRO A 76 -1.22 16.69 12.84
N VAL A 77 -0.30 15.75 13.10
CA VAL A 77 0.48 15.12 12.02
C VAL A 77 -0.41 14.28 11.09
N LEU A 78 -1.34 13.48 11.64
CA LEU A 78 -2.31 12.72 10.84
C LEU A 78 -3.21 13.64 10.01
N LEU A 79 -3.77 14.69 10.61
CA LEU A 79 -4.67 15.61 9.91
C LEU A 79 -3.95 16.37 8.80
N ILE A 80 -2.74 16.87 9.05
CA ILE A 80 -1.94 17.55 8.02
C ILE A 80 -1.62 16.58 6.88
N ALA A 81 -1.21 15.36 7.19
CA ALA A 81 -0.90 14.35 6.16
C ALA A 81 -2.13 14.04 5.30
N LEU A 82 -3.33 13.91 5.88
CA LEU A 82 -4.58 13.66 5.14
C LEU A 82 -4.95 14.84 4.24
N VAL A 83 -4.80 16.08 4.72
CA VAL A 83 -5.06 17.28 3.91
C VAL A 83 -4.07 17.36 2.75
N VAL A 84 -2.78 17.13 3.00
CA VAL A 84 -1.74 17.15 1.96
C VAL A 84 -1.98 16.03 0.95
N MET A 85 -2.39 14.84 1.40
CA MET A 85 -2.75 13.72 0.53
C MET A 85 -3.97 14.05 -0.35
N ALA A 86 -5.01 14.68 0.19
CA ALA A 86 -6.15 15.12 -0.60
C ALA A 86 -5.72 16.12 -1.69
N PHE A 87 -4.82 17.03 -1.35
CA PHE A 87 -4.23 18.00 -2.29
C PHE A 87 -3.38 17.31 -3.37
N ASP A 88 -2.60 16.28 -3.00
CA ASP A 88 -1.80 15.48 -3.93
C ASP A 88 -2.69 14.78 -4.97
N TYR A 89 -3.82 14.20 -4.54
CA TYR A 89 -4.78 13.61 -5.48
C TYR A 89 -5.39 14.65 -6.42
N VAL A 90 -5.71 15.86 -5.94
CA VAL A 90 -6.15 16.97 -6.83
C VAL A 90 -5.03 17.32 -7.81
N LEU A 91 -3.78 17.45 -7.36
CA LEU A 91 -2.64 17.73 -8.23
C LEU A 91 -2.51 16.68 -9.34
N MET A 92 -2.63 15.41 -9.00
CA MET A 92 -2.59 14.30 -9.97
C MET A 92 -3.80 14.32 -10.93
N ALA A 93 -4.98 14.67 -10.43
CA ALA A 93 -6.18 14.78 -11.26
C ALA A 93 -6.07 15.89 -12.34
N VAL A 94 -5.40 16.98 -12.02
CA VAL A 94 -5.20 18.12 -12.95
C VAL A 94 -3.87 18.07 -13.69
N ALA A 95 -3.06 17.03 -13.47
CA ALA A 95 -1.74 16.93 -14.08
C ALA A 95 -1.84 16.93 -15.60
N GLY A 96 -1.21 17.94 -16.23
CA GLY A 96 -1.07 18.07 -17.67
C GLY A 96 0.33 17.70 -18.18
N THR A 97 1.24 17.32 -17.30
CA THR A 97 2.62 16.91 -17.64
C THR A 97 3.10 15.81 -16.70
N ILE A 98 4.03 15.00 -17.16
CA ILE A 98 4.66 13.94 -16.35
C ILE A 98 5.36 14.51 -15.10
N TRP A 99 5.90 15.71 -15.18
CA TRP A 99 6.58 16.36 -14.07
C TRP A 99 5.65 16.70 -12.90
N LEU A 100 4.38 17.02 -13.20
CA LEU A 100 3.37 17.19 -12.14
C LEU A 100 3.06 15.87 -11.45
N LEU A 101 3.08 14.74 -12.18
CA LEU A 101 2.98 13.42 -11.57
C LEU A 101 4.20 13.11 -10.70
N VAL A 102 5.42 13.50 -11.12
CA VAL A 102 6.64 13.36 -10.31
C VAL A 102 6.50 14.13 -9.00
N ILE A 103 6.03 15.38 -9.04
CA ILE A 103 5.78 16.19 -7.84
C ILE A 103 4.75 15.52 -6.95
N GLY A 104 3.63 15.03 -7.51
CA GLY A 104 2.63 14.26 -6.79
C GLY A 104 3.23 13.02 -6.12
N ARG A 105 4.08 12.25 -6.82
CA ARG A 105 4.74 11.07 -6.22
C ARG A 105 5.68 11.43 -5.08
N ILE A 106 6.37 12.57 -5.15
CA ILE A 106 7.18 13.08 -4.04
C ILE A 106 6.30 13.44 -2.84
N ILE A 107 5.27 14.23 -3.04
CA ILE A 107 4.35 14.66 -1.98
C ILE A 107 3.63 13.46 -1.39
N GLY A 108 3.05 12.60 -2.23
CA GLY A 108 2.34 11.39 -1.82
C GLY A 108 3.24 10.42 -1.04
N GLY A 109 4.50 10.24 -1.47
CA GLY A 109 5.46 9.41 -0.75
C GLY A 109 5.80 9.94 0.64
N ILE A 110 5.97 11.26 0.79
CA ILE A 110 6.19 11.90 2.10
C ILE A 110 4.97 11.69 3.00
N THR A 111 3.75 11.87 2.49
CA THR A 111 2.51 11.75 3.27
C THR A 111 2.10 10.31 3.54
N ALA A 112 2.47 9.35 2.70
CA ALA A 112 2.19 7.92 2.92
C ALA A 112 2.83 7.33 4.19
N ALA A 113 3.75 8.07 4.85
CA ALA A 113 4.25 7.74 6.17
C ALA A 113 3.18 7.83 7.29
N THR A 114 1.96 8.24 6.95
CA THR A 114 0.78 8.28 7.84
C THR A 114 0.51 6.93 8.50
N GLN A 115 0.78 5.82 7.82
CA GLN A 115 0.56 4.48 8.37
C GLN A 115 1.36 4.22 9.66
N SER A 116 2.59 4.73 9.76
CA SER A 116 3.39 4.60 10.98
C SER A 116 2.78 5.38 12.14
N THR A 117 2.27 6.59 11.87
CA THR A 117 1.58 7.43 12.86
C THR A 117 0.24 6.82 13.26
N ALA A 118 -0.53 6.27 12.31
CA ALA A 118 -1.79 5.57 12.59
C ALA A 118 -1.57 4.33 13.47
N SER A 119 -0.52 3.55 13.20
CA SER A 119 -0.14 2.40 14.02
C SER A 119 0.28 2.82 15.43
N ALA A 120 1.04 3.91 15.56
CA ALA A 120 1.44 4.45 16.84
C ALA A 120 0.22 4.99 17.62
N TYR A 121 -0.69 5.71 16.94
CA TYR A 121 -1.95 6.16 17.54
C TYR A 121 -2.78 4.97 18.06
N MET A 122 -2.91 3.91 17.25
CA MET A 122 -3.59 2.68 17.67
C MET A 122 -2.95 2.06 18.91
N ALA A 123 -1.61 2.04 18.97
CA ALA A 123 -0.90 1.55 20.15
C ALA A 123 -1.20 2.38 21.42
N ASP A 124 -1.34 3.71 21.25
CA ASP A 124 -1.61 4.64 22.35
C ASP A 124 -3.04 4.47 22.92
N ILE A 125 -4.05 4.20 22.05
CA ILE A 125 -5.45 4.03 22.48
C ILE A 125 -5.82 2.60 22.89
N SER A 126 -4.95 1.62 22.60
CA SER A 126 -5.21 0.21 22.88
C SER A 126 -4.76 -0.20 24.27
N LYS A 127 -5.62 -0.88 25.02
CA LYS A 127 -5.21 -1.58 26.23
C LYS A 127 -4.25 -2.74 25.90
N PRO A 128 -3.36 -3.13 26.82
CA PRO A 128 -2.41 -4.21 26.56
C PRO A 128 -3.07 -5.51 26.04
N GLU A 129 -4.21 -5.89 26.60
CA GLU A 129 -4.98 -7.08 26.21
C GLU A 129 -5.58 -6.98 24.81
N ASP A 130 -5.94 -5.79 24.34
CA ASP A 130 -6.61 -5.55 23.05
C ASP A 130 -5.62 -5.24 21.92
N LYS A 131 -4.35 -4.99 22.23
CA LYS A 131 -3.36 -4.55 21.23
C LYS A 131 -3.28 -5.48 20.02
N SER A 132 -3.13 -6.77 20.24
CA SER A 132 -3.00 -7.74 19.16
C SER A 132 -4.24 -7.75 18.25
N ALA A 133 -5.44 -7.69 18.83
CA ALA A 133 -6.69 -7.64 18.07
C ALA A 133 -6.80 -6.33 17.26
N ASN A 134 -6.48 -5.18 17.86
CA ASN A 134 -6.55 -3.88 17.19
C ASN A 134 -5.51 -3.76 16.05
N PHE A 135 -4.30 -4.30 16.20
CA PHE A 135 -3.34 -4.38 15.10
C PHE A 135 -3.81 -5.34 14.00
N GLY A 136 -4.48 -6.43 14.35
CA GLY A 136 -5.14 -7.30 13.39
C GLY A 136 -6.20 -6.55 12.56
N LEU A 137 -6.98 -5.66 13.18
CA LEU A 137 -7.94 -4.79 12.48
C LEU A 137 -7.25 -3.80 11.53
N ILE A 138 -6.08 -3.25 11.89
CA ILE A 138 -5.27 -2.42 10.97
C ILE A 138 -4.88 -3.23 9.72
N GLY A 139 -4.39 -4.45 9.91
CA GLY A 139 -4.06 -5.34 8.80
C GLY A 139 -5.27 -5.64 7.90
N ALA A 140 -6.43 -5.91 8.51
CA ALA A 140 -7.68 -6.14 7.78
C ALA A 140 -8.14 -4.89 7.01
N ALA A 141 -8.05 -3.70 7.62
CA ALA A 141 -8.38 -2.42 6.96
C ALA A 141 -7.44 -2.15 5.78
N PHE A 142 -6.15 -2.37 5.95
CA PHE A 142 -5.15 -2.27 4.87
C PHE A 142 -5.47 -3.22 3.73
N GLY A 143 -5.72 -4.50 4.01
CA GLY A 143 -6.07 -5.51 3.01
C GLY A 143 -7.35 -5.16 2.27
N MET A 144 -8.37 -4.68 2.98
CA MET A 144 -9.64 -4.25 2.38
C MET A 144 -9.46 -3.06 1.44
N GLY A 145 -8.65 -2.07 1.83
CA GLY A 145 -8.31 -0.94 0.96
C GLY A 145 -7.54 -1.39 -0.28
N PHE A 146 -6.61 -2.32 -0.13
CA PHE A 146 -5.83 -2.87 -1.25
C PHE A 146 -6.67 -3.69 -2.24
N VAL A 147 -7.79 -4.28 -1.80
CA VAL A 147 -8.78 -4.93 -2.68
C VAL A 147 -9.67 -3.91 -3.37
N LEU A 148 -10.24 -2.98 -2.58
CA LEU A 148 -11.20 -2.00 -3.08
C LEU A 148 -10.54 -0.96 -4.00
N GLY A 149 -9.26 -0.61 -3.75
CA GLY A 149 -8.53 0.38 -4.52
C GLY A 149 -8.52 0.08 -6.02
N PRO A 150 -7.94 -1.02 -6.47
CA PRO A 150 -7.90 -1.36 -7.89
C PRO A 150 -9.28 -1.54 -8.52
N LEU A 151 -10.24 -2.14 -7.79
CA LEU A 151 -11.62 -2.29 -8.24
C LEU A 151 -12.26 -0.92 -8.52
N MET A 152 -12.19 -0.01 -7.55
CA MET A 152 -12.72 1.34 -7.68
C MET A 152 -11.98 2.13 -8.76
N GLY A 153 -10.64 2.00 -8.81
CA GLY A 153 -9.81 2.63 -9.81
C GLY A 153 -10.18 2.22 -11.22
N GLY A 154 -10.34 0.92 -11.46
CA GLY A 154 -10.75 0.38 -12.74
C GLY A 154 -12.16 0.82 -13.15
N LEU A 155 -13.14 0.75 -12.24
CA LEU A 155 -14.51 1.17 -12.50
C LEU A 155 -14.63 2.67 -12.77
N LEU A 156 -13.96 3.49 -11.96
CA LEU A 156 -14.00 4.95 -12.13
C LEU A 156 -13.26 5.41 -13.39
N ALA A 157 -12.28 4.66 -13.86
CA ALA A 157 -11.56 4.95 -15.09
C ALA A 157 -12.45 4.92 -16.34
N GLU A 158 -13.59 4.22 -16.30
CA GLU A 158 -14.59 4.24 -17.38
C GLU A 158 -15.19 5.63 -17.58
N TYR A 159 -15.18 6.47 -16.54
CA TYR A 159 -15.61 7.88 -16.59
C TYR A 159 -14.46 8.84 -16.95
N GLY A 160 -13.29 8.32 -17.25
CA GLY A 160 -12.06 9.04 -17.60
C GLY A 160 -10.88 8.71 -16.72
N THR A 161 -9.67 8.80 -17.27
CA THR A 161 -8.40 8.46 -16.59
C THR A 161 -8.15 9.26 -15.31
N ARG A 162 -8.79 10.42 -15.17
CA ARG A 162 -8.65 11.31 -13.99
C ARG A 162 -9.73 11.11 -12.93
N ALA A 163 -10.83 10.43 -13.24
CA ALA A 163 -11.94 10.23 -12.31
C ALA A 163 -11.52 9.51 -11.00
N PRO A 164 -10.64 8.49 -11.01
CA PRO A 164 -10.14 7.87 -9.80
C PRO A 164 -9.44 8.85 -8.85
N PHE A 165 -8.65 9.78 -9.38
CA PHE A 165 -7.92 10.75 -8.55
C PHE A 165 -8.87 11.77 -7.89
N TRP A 166 -9.91 12.21 -8.60
CA TRP A 166 -10.95 13.06 -8.02
C TRP A 166 -11.70 12.35 -6.89
N ALA A 167 -12.06 11.08 -7.09
CA ALA A 167 -12.70 10.30 -6.06
C ALA A 167 -11.79 10.13 -4.83
N ALA A 168 -10.50 9.84 -5.03
CA ALA A 168 -9.52 9.74 -3.96
C ALA A 168 -9.36 11.07 -3.20
N ALA A 169 -9.32 12.21 -3.91
CA ALA A 169 -9.25 13.53 -3.30
C ALA A 169 -10.46 13.80 -2.38
N VAL A 170 -11.67 13.50 -2.87
CA VAL A 170 -12.91 13.66 -2.08
C VAL A 170 -12.89 12.75 -0.84
N LEU A 171 -12.51 11.49 -0.99
CA LEU A 171 -12.45 10.54 0.12
C LEU A 171 -11.40 10.95 1.17
N ALA A 172 -10.21 11.35 0.72
CA ALA A 172 -9.15 11.83 1.62
C ALA A 172 -9.56 13.11 2.34
N GLY A 173 -10.17 14.07 1.63
CA GLY A 173 -10.71 15.30 2.21
C GLY A 173 -11.82 15.05 3.22
N ALA A 174 -12.77 14.16 2.89
CA ALA A 174 -13.83 13.76 3.81
C ALA A 174 -13.26 13.08 5.08
N ASN A 175 -12.24 12.23 4.91
CA ASN A 175 -11.56 11.59 6.04
C ASN A 175 -10.80 12.61 6.90
N ALA A 176 -10.17 13.62 6.31
CA ALA A 176 -9.54 14.70 7.06
C ALA A 176 -10.56 15.48 7.90
N ILE A 177 -11.73 15.80 7.33
CA ILE A 177 -12.83 16.46 8.06
C ILE A 177 -13.35 15.55 9.17
N PHE A 178 -13.57 14.27 8.91
CA PHE A 178 -14.00 13.32 9.94
C PHE A 178 -12.98 13.23 11.07
N GLY A 179 -11.67 13.14 10.73
CA GLY A 179 -10.60 13.12 11.71
C GLY A 179 -10.53 14.36 12.58
N TYR A 180 -10.82 15.53 12.02
CA TYR A 180 -10.83 16.77 12.79
C TYR A 180 -11.82 16.71 13.98
N PHE A 181 -12.99 16.09 13.80
CA PHE A 181 -14.01 15.93 14.83
C PHE A 181 -13.84 14.67 15.69
N ALA A 182 -13.33 13.58 15.10
CA ALA A 182 -13.31 12.26 15.74
C ALA A 182 -12.03 11.98 16.54
N LEU A 183 -10.91 12.69 16.24
CA LEU A 183 -9.59 12.32 16.74
C LEU A 183 -9.18 13.19 17.94
N PRO A 184 -9.11 12.65 19.18
CA PRO A 184 -8.45 13.31 20.29
C PRO A 184 -6.93 13.20 20.15
N GLU A 185 -6.18 14.10 20.79
CA GLU A 185 -4.72 13.96 20.91
C GLU A 185 -4.38 12.87 21.93
N THR A 186 -3.42 12.00 21.58
CA THR A 186 -2.96 10.92 22.47
C THR A 186 -1.61 11.20 23.11
N VAL A 187 -0.80 12.07 22.50
CA VAL A 187 0.52 12.41 23.03
C VAL A 187 0.40 13.36 24.21
N THR A 188 0.62 12.83 25.41
CA THR A 188 0.71 13.60 26.64
C THR A 188 2.14 14.07 26.88
N ASP A 189 2.34 15.06 27.78
CA ASP A 189 3.68 15.56 28.11
C ASP A 189 4.60 14.47 28.69
N GLN A 190 4.03 13.40 29.27
CA GLN A 190 4.77 12.27 29.82
C GLN A 190 5.37 11.34 28.76
N ILE A 191 4.71 11.20 27.59
CA ILE A 191 5.16 10.33 26.49
C ILE A 191 5.78 11.10 25.33
N ARG A 192 5.71 12.43 25.36
CA ARG A 192 6.26 13.33 24.34
C ARG A 192 7.77 13.16 24.25
N ARG A 193 8.26 12.92 23.03
CA ARG A 193 9.70 12.74 22.79
C ARG A 193 10.26 13.91 21.99
N PRO A 194 11.48 14.41 22.32
CA PRO A 194 12.13 15.42 21.49
C PRO A 194 12.47 14.85 20.11
N PHE A 195 12.20 15.62 19.07
CA PHE A 195 12.57 15.27 17.72
C PHE A 195 14.10 15.27 17.56
N SER A 196 14.62 14.22 16.92
CA SER A 196 16.05 14.10 16.63
C SER A 196 16.23 13.50 15.23
N LEU A 197 16.85 14.28 14.32
CA LEU A 197 17.20 13.81 12.97
C LEU A 197 18.08 12.56 12.99
N ARG A 198 18.93 12.40 14.01
CA ARG A 198 19.77 11.21 14.15
C ARG A 198 18.94 9.95 14.36
N ARG A 199 17.81 10.03 15.08
CA ARG A 199 16.87 8.92 15.28
C ARG A 199 15.98 8.71 14.08
N ALA A 200 15.67 9.78 13.36
CA ALA A 200 14.85 9.76 12.14
C ALA A 200 15.64 9.30 10.90
N ASN A 201 16.90 8.88 11.04
CA ASN A 201 17.71 8.38 9.93
C ASN A 201 17.34 6.91 9.62
N PRO A 202 16.68 6.61 8.48
CA PRO A 202 16.30 5.24 8.12
C PRO A 202 17.53 4.34 7.92
N LEU A 203 18.65 4.89 7.42
CA LEU A 203 19.89 4.13 7.21
C LEU A 203 20.57 3.73 8.53
N GLY A 204 20.34 4.49 9.61
CA GLY A 204 20.85 4.15 10.95
C GLY A 204 20.27 2.86 11.50
N ALA A 205 19.02 2.54 11.16
CA ALA A 205 18.36 1.30 11.54
C ALA A 205 19.10 0.07 10.98
N PHE A 206 19.54 0.11 9.73
CA PHE A 206 20.29 -1.00 9.12
C PHE A 206 21.61 -1.29 9.83
N LYS A 207 22.31 -0.23 10.32
CA LYS A 207 23.55 -0.42 11.06
C LYS A 207 23.35 -1.18 12.39
N HIS A 208 22.26 -0.88 13.10
CA HIS A 208 21.94 -1.59 14.34
C HIS A 208 21.47 -3.03 14.08
N ILE A 209 20.66 -3.23 13.05
CA ILE A 209 20.16 -4.55 12.66
C ILE A 209 21.28 -5.45 12.19
N GLY A 210 22.27 -4.93 11.43
CA GLY A 210 23.45 -5.69 10.99
C GLY A 210 24.35 -6.19 12.12
N GLN A 211 24.20 -5.69 13.34
CA GLN A 211 24.93 -6.14 14.53
C GLN A 211 24.29 -7.35 15.20
N LEU A 212 23.06 -7.73 14.82
CA LEU A 212 22.34 -8.88 15.42
C LEU A 212 22.66 -10.15 14.64
N PRO A 213 23.22 -11.20 15.30
CA PRO A 213 23.61 -12.45 14.63
C PRO A 213 22.41 -13.13 13.95
N GLY A 214 22.57 -13.52 12.69
CA GLY A 214 21.55 -14.21 11.89
C GLY A 214 20.46 -13.33 11.28
N LEU A 215 20.24 -12.11 11.77
CA LEU A 215 19.17 -11.24 11.30
C LEU A 215 19.46 -10.70 9.88
N GLY A 216 20.71 -10.45 9.53
CA GLY A 216 21.11 -10.00 8.19
C GLY A 216 20.72 -10.99 7.09
N ARG A 217 20.81 -12.31 7.35
CA ARG A 217 20.40 -13.34 6.40
C ARG A 217 18.87 -13.33 6.20
N LEU A 218 18.09 -13.23 7.28
CA LEU A 218 16.63 -13.14 7.21
C LEU A 218 16.20 -11.87 6.46
N MET A 219 16.83 -10.75 6.74
CA MET A 219 16.55 -9.49 6.00
C MET A 219 16.89 -9.57 4.52
N GLY A 220 18.02 -10.22 4.16
CA GLY A 220 18.36 -10.47 2.77
C GLY A 220 17.31 -11.32 2.06
N MET A 221 16.81 -12.38 2.70
CA MET A 221 15.72 -13.20 2.17
C MET A 221 14.43 -12.41 2.02
N SER A 222 14.04 -11.64 3.05
CA SER A 222 12.84 -10.78 3.01
C SER A 222 12.94 -9.69 1.95
N PHE A 223 14.14 -9.15 1.73
CA PHE A 223 14.38 -8.15 0.67
C PHE A 223 14.20 -8.74 -0.72
N ILE A 224 14.79 -9.92 -0.99
CA ILE A 224 14.66 -10.61 -2.29
C ILE A 224 13.19 -11.00 -2.52
N TYR A 225 12.54 -11.56 -1.51
CA TYR A 225 11.10 -11.87 -1.57
C TYR A 225 10.26 -10.62 -1.83
N GLY A 226 10.55 -9.52 -1.13
CA GLY A 226 9.86 -8.24 -1.33
C GLY A 226 9.98 -7.72 -2.76
N ILE A 227 11.18 -7.79 -3.37
CA ILE A 227 11.37 -7.44 -4.78
C ILE A 227 10.45 -8.30 -5.66
N ALA A 228 10.47 -9.62 -5.51
CA ALA A 228 9.66 -10.53 -6.31
C ALA A 228 8.16 -10.26 -6.13
N PHE A 229 7.71 -10.03 -4.90
CA PHE A 229 6.31 -9.76 -4.57
C PHE A 229 5.81 -8.43 -5.17
N PHE A 230 6.61 -7.35 -5.06
CA PHE A 230 6.20 -6.03 -5.54
C PHE A 230 6.35 -5.82 -7.05
N VAL A 231 7.16 -6.63 -7.74
CA VAL A 231 7.25 -6.59 -9.21
C VAL A 231 5.88 -6.87 -9.83
N TYR A 232 5.15 -7.86 -9.34
CA TYR A 232 3.86 -8.26 -9.89
C TYR A 232 2.84 -7.09 -9.95
N PRO A 233 2.42 -6.46 -8.85
CA PRO A 233 1.48 -5.36 -8.91
C PRO A 233 2.02 -4.14 -9.66
N SER A 234 3.35 -3.94 -9.70
CA SER A 234 3.96 -2.79 -10.36
C SER A 234 3.87 -2.85 -11.89
N ILE A 235 4.00 -4.04 -12.47
CA ILE A 235 4.00 -4.22 -13.93
C ILE A 235 2.69 -4.79 -14.47
N TRP A 236 1.82 -5.29 -13.60
CA TRP A 236 0.62 -6.04 -14.00
C TRP A 236 -0.32 -5.25 -14.91
N ALA A 237 -0.51 -3.97 -14.65
CA ALA A 237 -1.35 -3.11 -15.49
C ALA A 237 -0.79 -2.98 -16.91
N TYR A 238 0.52 -2.81 -17.05
CA TYR A 238 1.20 -2.72 -18.35
C TYR A 238 1.20 -4.06 -19.09
N PHE A 239 1.48 -5.14 -18.35
CA PHE A 239 1.45 -6.50 -18.91
C PHE A 239 0.05 -6.88 -19.38
N GLY A 240 -0.98 -6.65 -18.59
CA GLY A 240 -2.37 -6.94 -18.92
C GLY A 240 -2.85 -6.16 -20.15
N LYS A 241 -2.44 -4.90 -20.26
CA LYS A 241 -2.72 -4.06 -21.43
C LYS A 241 -1.99 -4.57 -22.69
N LEU A 242 -0.70 -4.90 -22.57
CA LEU A 242 0.11 -5.38 -23.70
C LEU A 242 -0.32 -6.76 -24.18
N GLN A 243 -0.46 -7.72 -23.26
CA GLN A 243 -0.65 -9.14 -23.59
C GLN A 243 -2.10 -9.49 -23.91
N PHE A 244 -3.06 -8.86 -23.22
CA PHE A 244 -4.47 -9.23 -23.30
C PHE A 244 -5.36 -8.12 -23.87
N GLY A 245 -4.81 -6.91 -24.12
CA GLY A 245 -5.61 -5.76 -24.54
C GLY A 245 -6.55 -5.25 -23.44
N TRP A 246 -6.26 -5.51 -22.17
CA TRP A 246 -7.13 -5.13 -21.07
C TRP A 246 -7.18 -3.61 -20.87
N GLY A 247 -8.40 -3.09 -20.71
CA GLY A 247 -8.63 -1.74 -20.20
C GLY A 247 -8.53 -1.68 -18.66
N PRO A 248 -8.57 -0.48 -18.08
CA PRO A 248 -8.46 -0.26 -16.65
C PRO A 248 -9.44 -1.06 -15.80
N GLY A 249 -10.69 -1.26 -16.28
CA GLY A 249 -11.71 -2.05 -15.60
C GLY A 249 -11.29 -3.52 -15.39
N MET A 250 -10.78 -4.19 -16.43
CA MET A 250 -10.31 -5.57 -16.33
C MET A 250 -9.03 -5.68 -15.49
N ILE A 251 -8.13 -4.72 -15.59
CA ILE A 251 -6.94 -4.64 -14.74
C ILE A 251 -7.35 -4.49 -13.28
N GLY A 252 -8.27 -3.58 -12.99
CA GLY A 252 -8.81 -3.37 -11.65
C GLY A 252 -9.50 -4.60 -11.09
N LEU A 253 -10.30 -5.30 -11.90
CA LEU A 253 -10.95 -6.55 -11.53
C LEU A 253 -9.94 -7.65 -11.18
N SER A 254 -8.89 -7.81 -11.99
CA SER A 254 -7.86 -8.83 -11.77
C SER A 254 -7.05 -8.58 -10.50
N LEU A 255 -6.66 -7.32 -10.24
CA LEU A 255 -5.98 -6.93 -9.00
C LEU A 255 -6.89 -7.08 -7.78
N GLY A 256 -8.17 -6.76 -7.92
CA GLY A 256 -9.17 -7.00 -6.88
C GLY A 256 -9.35 -8.50 -6.57
N ALA A 257 -9.40 -9.34 -7.60
CA ALA A 257 -9.45 -10.80 -7.46
C ALA A 257 -8.20 -11.35 -6.75
N PHE A 258 -7.01 -10.82 -7.08
CA PHE A 258 -5.77 -11.13 -6.37
C PHE A 258 -5.86 -10.74 -4.89
N GLY A 259 -6.32 -9.54 -4.58
CA GLY A 259 -6.50 -9.07 -3.20
C GLY A 259 -7.50 -9.92 -2.41
N ILE A 260 -8.61 -10.32 -3.01
CA ILE A 260 -9.56 -11.27 -2.41
C ILE A 260 -8.89 -12.62 -2.16
N GLY A 261 -8.08 -13.10 -3.12
CA GLY A 261 -7.27 -14.31 -2.94
C GLY A 261 -6.37 -14.23 -1.72
N ILE A 262 -5.62 -13.11 -1.55
CA ILE A 262 -4.79 -12.87 -0.36
C ILE A 262 -5.66 -12.91 0.92
N ALA A 263 -6.80 -12.25 0.93
CA ALA A 263 -7.68 -12.23 2.10
C ALA A 263 -8.17 -13.65 2.49
N ILE A 264 -8.50 -14.47 1.50
CA ILE A 264 -8.89 -15.89 1.72
C ILE A 264 -7.69 -16.69 2.26
N VAL A 265 -6.52 -16.54 1.66
CA VAL A 265 -5.32 -17.27 2.08
C VAL A 265 -4.95 -16.90 3.51
N GLN A 266 -4.81 -15.61 3.80
CA GLN A 266 -4.40 -15.12 5.12
C GLN A 266 -5.48 -15.29 6.20
N GLY A 267 -6.76 -15.13 5.84
CA GLY A 267 -7.87 -15.22 6.79
C GLY A 267 -8.32 -16.65 7.09
N VAL A 268 -8.28 -17.52 6.09
CA VAL A 268 -8.91 -18.86 6.17
C VAL A 268 -7.90 -19.99 6.01
N LEU A 269 -7.02 -19.92 4.99
CA LEU A 269 -6.19 -21.06 4.60
C LEU A 269 -4.88 -21.17 5.39
N ILE A 270 -4.30 -20.05 5.86
CA ILE A 270 -2.98 -20.06 6.49
C ILE A 270 -2.92 -20.95 7.73
N ARG A 271 -3.94 -20.88 8.61
CA ARG A 271 -3.95 -21.67 9.87
C ARG A 271 -3.99 -23.18 9.61
N PRO A 272 -4.92 -23.73 8.81
CA PRO A 272 -4.95 -25.17 8.52
C PRO A 272 -3.72 -25.65 7.73
N ILE A 273 -3.12 -24.83 6.88
CA ILE A 273 -1.89 -25.15 6.16
C ILE A 273 -0.74 -25.29 7.17
N LEU A 274 -0.52 -24.27 8.02
CA LEU A 274 0.53 -24.30 9.04
C LEU A 274 0.36 -25.47 10.01
N ALA A 275 -0.87 -25.79 10.42
CA ALA A 275 -1.14 -26.92 11.32
C ALA A 275 -0.80 -28.28 10.69
N ARG A 276 -0.91 -28.43 9.35
CA ARG A 276 -0.69 -29.72 8.68
C ARG A 276 0.76 -29.93 8.24
N ILE A 277 1.41 -28.91 7.70
CA ILE A 277 2.72 -29.06 7.07
C ILE A 277 3.84 -28.28 7.79
N GLY A 278 3.50 -27.47 8.80
CA GLY A 278 4.45 -26.63 9.54
C GLY A 278 4.92 -25.39 8.76
N GLU A 279 5.54 -24.46 9.47
CA GLU A 279 5.93 -23.14 8.92
C GLU A 279 6.90 -23.26 7.74
N ARG A 280 7.98 -24.04 7.88
CA ARG A 280 9.00 -24.19 6.84
C ARG A 280 8.40 -24.70 5.52
N ASN A 281 7.60 -25.75 5.59
CA ASN A 281 7.00 -26.34 4.38
C ASN A 281 5.92 -25.44 3.78
N ALA A 282 5.21 -24.67 4.61
CA ALA A 282 4.24 -23.68 4.15
C ALA A 282 4.91 -22.57 3.34
N VAL A 283 6.05 -22.04 3.81
CA VAL A 283 6.84 -21.07 3.05
C VAL A 283 7.33 -21.65 1.72
N LEU A 284 7.88 -22.87 1.75
CA LEU A 284 8.35 -23.54 0.52
C LEU A 284 7.20 -23.81 -0.46
N LEU A 285 6.02 -24.17 0.04
CA LEU A 285 4.80 -24.33 -0.76
C LEU A 285 4.41 -23.01 -1.42
N GLY A 286 4.34 -21.90 -0.65
CA GLY A 286 4.01 -20.57 -1.15
C GLY A 286 4.96 -20.14 -2.27
N LEU A 287 6.27 -20.22 -2.04
CA LEU A 287 7.29 -19.89 -3.04
C LEU A 287 7.19 -20.79 -4.28
N GLY A 288 6.95 -22.10 -4.11
CA GLY A 288 6.78 -23.03 -5.20
C GLY A 288 5.56 -22.71 -6.07
N VAL A 289 4.44 -22.35 -5.43
CA VAL A 289 3.22 -21.93 -6.14
C VAL A 289 3.47 -20.63 -6.90
N ASP A 290 4.17 -19.65 -6.31
CA ASP A 290 4.51 -18.40 -7.02
C ASP A 290 5.34 -18.66 -8.28
N VAL A 291 6.38 -19.50 -8.18
CA VAL A 291 7.20 -19.84 -9.34
C VAL A 291 6.35 -20.46 -10.44
N VAL A 292 5.50 -21.45 -10.12
CA VAL A 292 4.62 -22.11 -11.09
C VAL A 292 3.62 -21.13 -11.69
N ALA A 293 3.01 -20.30 -10.85
CA ALA A 293 1.99 -19.33 -11.29
C ALA A 293 2.58 -18.25 -12.19
N PHE A 294 3.75 -17.68 -11.86
CA PHE A 294 4.39 -16.67 -12.70
C PHE A 294 4.90 -17.27 -14.03
N VAL A 295 5.44 -18.48 -14.01
CA VAL A 295 5.81 -19.17 -15.24
C VAL A 295 4.57 -19.44 -16.09
N ALA A 296 3.48 -19.94 -15.51
CA ALA A 296 2.23 -20.15 -16.22
C ALA A 296 1.69 -18.85 -16.84
N LEU A 297 1.66 -17.74 -16.07
CA LEU A 297 1.21 -16.44 -16.56
C LEU A 297 2.08 -15.93 -17.73
N GLY A 298 3.38 -16.24 -17.75
CA GLY A 298 4.27 -15.88 -18.86
C GLY A 298 3.91 -16.55 -20.19
N PHE A 299 3.25 -17.72 -20.16
CA PHE A 299 2.82 -18.46 -21.36
C PHE A 299 1.33 -18.27 -21.69
N VAL A 300 0.53 -17.69 -20.79
CA VAL A 300 -0.90 -17.49 -21.03
C VAL A 300 -1.10 -16.36 -22.04
N THR A 301 -1.85 -16.66 -23.10
CA THR A 301 -2.26 -15.70 -24.14
C THR A 301 -3.73 -15.31 -24.02
N ASN A 302 -4.53 -16.09 -23.27
CA ASN A 302 -5.95 -15.83 -23.08
C ASN A 302 -6.18 -15.08 -21.77
N GLY A 303 -6.72 -13.85 -21.85
CA GLY A 303 -6.97 -13.01 -20.68
C GLY A 303 -7.93 -13.62 -19.64
N TRP A 304 -8.91 -14.41 -20.05
CA TRP A 304 -9.81 -15.09 -19.11
C TRP A 304 -9.09 -16.16 -18.28
N ILE A 305 -8.16 -16.88 -18.89
CA ILE A 305 -7.31 -17.85 -18.17
C ILE A 305 -6.40 -17.09 -17.21
N ALA A 306 -5.81 -15.96 -17.62
CA ALA A 306 -5.01 -15.11 -16.75
C ALA A 306 -5.82 -14.60 -15.55
N LEU A 307 -7.05 -14.13 -15.79
CA LEU A 307 -7.96 -13.70 -14.72
C LEU A 307 -8.27 -14.82 -13.73
N ALA A 308 -8.51 -16.05 -14.22
CA ALA A 308 -8.77 -17.21 -13.37
C ALA A 308 -7.54 -17.65 -12.54
N LEU A 309 -6.34 -17.47 -13.09
CA LEU A 309 -5.07 -17.79 -12.40
C LEU A 309 -4.69 -16.73 -11.36
N THR A 310 -5.11 -15.48 -11.54
CA THR A 310 -4.73 -14.38 -10.64
C THR A 310 -5.02 -14.63 -9.16
N PRO A 311 -6.20 -15.13 -8.71
CA PRO A 311 -6.43 -15.48 -7.32
C PRO A 311 -5.54 -16.61 -6.81
N MET A 312 -5.06 -17.51 -7.71
CA MET A 312 -4.19 -18.61 -7.33
C MET A 312 -2.76 -18.12 -7.01
N THR A 313 -2.30 -17.04 -7.67
CA THR A 313 -1.01 -16.42 -7.32
C THR A 313 -1.01 -15.88 -5.89
N ALA A 314 -2.17 -15.60 -5.32
CA ALA A 314 -2.29 -15.18 -3.93
C ALA A 314 -1.85 -16.26 -2.91
N LEU A 315 -1.77 -17.53 -3.31
CA LEU A 315 -1.22 -18.60 -2.46
C LEU A 315 0.26 -18.36 -2.13
N GLY A 316 0.99 -17.64 -2.98
CA GLY A 316 2.35 -17.19 -2.68
C GLY A 316 2.43 -16.32 -1.43
N SER A 317 1.36 -15.61 -1.05
CA SER A 317 1.30 -14.83 0.17
C SER A 317 1.46 -15.66 1.46
N ILE A 318 1.41 -17.00 1.38
CA ILE A 318 1.76 -17.91 2.48
C ILE A 318 3.24 -17.74 2.88
N ALA A 319 4.10 -17.39 1.93
CA ALA A 319 5.53 -17.15 2.17
C ALA A 319 5.81 -15.74 2.70
N GLY A 320 4.82 -14.86 2.69
CA GLY A 320 4.91 -13.50 3.22
C GLY A 320 4.91 -13.45 4.74
N PRO A 321 5.32 -12.30 5.30
CA PRO A 321 5.35 -12.08 6.76
C PRO A 321 3.96 -12.06 7.37
#